data_411daa15732264af6f992c0e755c1298
#
_entry.id   411daa15732264af6f992c0e755c1298
#
_cell.length_a   1.000
_cell.length_b   1.000
_cell.length_c   1.000
_cell.angle_alpha   90.00
_cell.angle_beta   90.00
_cell.angle_gamma   90.00
#
_symmetry.space_group_name_H-M   'P 1'
#
loop_
_entity.id
_entity.type
_entity.pdbx_description
1 polymer ?
#
loop_
_entity_poly.entity_id
_entity_poly.type
_entity_poly.pdbx_seq_one_letter_code
_entity_poly.pdbx_strand_id
1 'polypeptide(L)'
;SGEKFDPIHEAALLLYLNRTCYNGLYRENSSGEFNVPIGRYKNPDWVRETEIIQASKVLKHVNIFNKPFDYILEFVEPRDLVYFDPPYVPMSPTANFTDYNAQGFDKKHQKRLLEIAKNLNNKDINIIISNSGVMYNYYKKEGFEVNFVNATRAINSDPEKRGEIAEIIATNISPPQRRGLQQKSLKDF
;
A
#
# COMPACT_ATOMS: atom_id res chain seq x y z
N SER A 1 -2.01 29.69 6.58
CA SER A 1 -3.36 30.25 6.70
C SER A 1 -4.26 29.17 7.26
N GLY A 2 -4.91 29.42 8.40
CA GLY A 2 -5.73 28.44 9.10
C GLY A 2 -7.16 28.33 8.57
N GLU A 3 -7.39 28.46 7.28
CA GLU A 3 -8.68 28.18 6.66
C GLU A 3 -8.90 26.67 6.63
N LYS A 4 -9.92 26.19 7.33
CA LYS A 4 -10.43 24.83 7.18
C LYS A 4 -11.29 24.80 5.93
N PHE A 5 -10.81 24.09 4.92
CA PHE A 5 -11.62 23.75 3.76
C PHE A 5 -12.66 22.68 4.14
N ASP A 6 -13.77 22.65 3.42
CA ASP A 6 -14.69 21.52 3.53
C ASP A 6 -14.03 20.24 2.94
N PRO A 7 -14.45 19.04 3.38
CA PRO A 7 -13.80 17.78 2.95
C PRO A 7 -13.82 17.55 1.43
N ILE A 8 -14.82 18.08 0.72
CA ILE A 8 -14.91 17.95 -0.75
C ILE A 8 -13.83 18.80 -1.40
N HIS A 9 -13.63 20.03 -0.90
CA HIS A 9 -12.60 20.92 -1.38
C HIS A 9 -11.20 20.36 -1.12
N GLU A 10 -10.95 19.84 0.07
CA GLU A 10 -9.68 19.17 0.42
C GLU A 10 -9.38 17.97 -0.50
N ALA A 11 -10.38 17.11 -0.76
CA ALA A 11 -10.25 16.01 -1.68
C ALA A 11 -9.96 16.46 -3.12
N ALA A 12 -10.63 17.51 -3.59
CA ALA A 12 -10.40 18.08 -4.91
C ALA A 12 -8.99 18.65 -5.05
N LEU A 13 -8.50 19.35 -4.04
CA LEU A 13 -7.13 19.88 -3.99
C LEU A 13 -6.10 18.75 -3.99
N LEU A 14 -6.31 17.68 -3.23
CA LEU A 14 -5.42 16.52 -3.20
C LEU A 14 -5.32 15.85 -4.58
N LEU A 15 -6.45 15.63 -5.24
CA LEU A 15 -6.48 15.07 -6.60
C LEU A 15 -5.78 16.00 -7.60
N TYR A 16 -6.04 17.29 -7.53
CA TYR A 16 -5.40 18.29 -8.38
C TYR A 16 -3.87 18.31 -8.19
N LEU A 17 -3.40 18.38 -6.94
CA LEU A 17 -1.97 18.36 -6.61
C LEU A 17 -1.29 17.09 -7.06
N ASN A 18 -1.90 15.93 -6.84
CA ASN A 18 -1.37 14.65 -7.31
C ASN A 18 -1.19 14.61 -8.83
N ARG A 19 -2.05 15.30 -9.59
CA ARG A 19 -2.01 15.33 -11.06
C ARG A 19 -1.08 16.40 -11.63
N THR A 20 -0.81 17.44 -10.89
CA THR A 20 -0.08 18.63 -11.39
C THR A 20 1.31 18.80 -10.76
N CYS A 21 1.57 18.17 -9.62
CA CYS A 21 2.89 18.22 -8.99
C CYS A 21 3.90 17.26 -9.65
N TYR A 22 5.18 17.41 -9.31
CA TYR A 22 6.27 16.60 -9.83
C TYR A 22 6.07 15.11 -9.54
N ASN A 23 5.94 14.29 -10.57
CA ASN A 23 5.74 12.84 -10.52
C ASN A 23 4.54 12.35 -9.68
N GLY A 24 3.54 13.19 -9.41
CA GLY A 24 2.40 12.81 -8.58
C GLY A 24 2.77 12.48 -7.14
N LEU A 25 3.89 12.99 -6.64
CA LEU A 25 4.35 12.75 -5.29
C LEU A 25 3.51 13.50 -4.26
N TYR A 26 3.29 12.90 -3.10
CA TYR A 26 2.81 13.61 -1.91
C TYR A 26 3.93 13.71 -0.89
N ARG A 27 4.24 14.91 -0.45
CA ARG A 27 5.25 15.17 0.57
C ARG A 27 4.91 16.44 1.33
N GLU A 28 5.12 16.39 2.64
CA GLU A 28 4.99 17.53 3.53
C GLU A 28 6.34 17.93 4.12
N ASN A 29 6.47 19.19 4.51
CA ASN A 29 7.59 19.70 5.29
C ASN A 29 7.35 19.38 6.79
N SER A 30 8.30 19.79 7.65
CA SER A 30 8.20 19.60 9.11
C SER A 30 7.03 20.34 9.76
N SER A 31 6.44 21.30 9.06
CA SER A 31 5.25 22.05 9.50
C SER A 31 3.93 21.44 9.02
N GLY A 32 3.97 20.28 8.29
CA GLY A 32 2.78 19.63 7.75
C GLY A 32 2.24 20.30 6.48
N GLU A 33 3.03 21.14 5.81
CA GLU A 33 2.61 21.80 4.57
C GLU A 33 3.09 21.03 3.35
N PHE A 34 2.23 20.89 2.33
CA PHE A 34 2.57 20.29 1.05
C PHE A 34 3.75 21.02 0.38
N ASN A 35 4.82 20.30 0.04
CA ASN A 35 6.04 20.92 -0.47
C ASN A 35 6.63 20.24 -1.73
N VAL A 36 5.79 19.59 -2.54
CA VAL A 36 6.22 19.08 -3.82
C VAL A 36 6.13 20.18 -4.89
N PRO A 37 7.19 20.40 -5.69
CA PRO A 37 7.15 21.41 -6.75
C PRO A 37 6.15 21.02 -7.85
N ILE A 38 5.73 22.02 -8.62
CA ILE A 38 4.88 21.81 -9.79
C ILE A 38 5.58 20.90 -10.83
N GLY A 39 4.81 19.99 -11.45
CA GLY A 39 5.29 19.12 -12.50
C GLY A 39 5.50 19.86 -13.84
N ARG A 40 6.26 19.27 -14.74
CA ARG A 40 6.55 19.84 -16.07
C ARG A 40 5.61 19.29 -17.14
N TYR A 41 4.32 19.15 -16.81
CA TYR A 41 3.31 18.65 -17.75
C TYR A 41 2.81 19.78 -18.65
N LYS A 42 2.76 19.54 -19.96
CA LYS A 42 2.28 20.55 -20.94
C LYS A 42 0.77 20.72 -20.89
N ASN A 43 0.03 19.64 -20.60
CA ASN A 43 -1.42 19.64 -20.52
C ASN A 43 -1.87 18.48 -19.60
N PRO A 44 -1.79 18.63 -18.27
CA PRO A 44 -2.17 17.56 -17.37
C PRO A 44 -3.68 17.33 -17.40
N ASP A 45 -4.09 16.08 -17.58
CA ASP A 45 -5.48 15.66 -17.38
C ASP A 45 -5.75 15.52 -15.88
N TRP A 46 -6.13 16.62 -15.27
CA TRP A 46 -6.25 16.73 -13.81
C TRP A 46 -7.66 16.47 -13.30
N VAL A 47 -8.71 16.61 -14.10
CA VAL A 47 -10.09 16.37 -13.67
C VAL A 47 -10.44 14.89 -13.65
N ARG A 48 -10.21 14.17 -14.76
CA ARG A 48 -10.54 12.75 -14.92
C ARG A 48 -11.96 12.40 -14.45
N GLU A 49 -12.93 13.18 -14.90
CA GLU A 49 -14.31 13.10 -14.43
C GLU A 49 -14.90 11.68 -14.53
N THR A 50 -14.67 11.01 -15.65
CA THR A 50 -15.18 9.67 -15.88
C THR A 50 -14.67 8.68 -14.83
N GLU A 51 -13.38 8.69 -14.55
CA GLU A 51 -12.75 7.78 -13.57
C GLU A 51 -13.22 8.09 -12.14
N ILE A 52 -13.36 9.36 -11.80
CA ILE A 52 -13.88 9.79 -10.49
C ILE A 52 -15.31 9.30 -10.29
N ILE A 53 -16.18 9.47 -11.32
CA ILE A 53 -17.57 9.00 -11.25
C ILE A 53 -17.63 7.47 -11.14
N GLN A 54 -16.82 6.75 -11.90
CA GLN A 54 -16.75 5.28 -11.84
C GLN A 54 -16.24 4.81 -10.47
N ALA A 55 -15.17 5.39 -9.96
CA ALA A 55 -14.64 5.09 -8.62
C ALA A 55 -15.70 5.35 -7.55
N SER A 56 -16.40 6.48 -7.62
CA SER A 56 -17.50 6.81 -6.71
C SER A 56 -18.61 5.74 -6.71
N LYS A 57 -18.97 5.21 -7.88
CA LYS A 57 -19.98 4.13 -7.98
C LYS A 57 -19.52 2.84 -7.29
N VAL A 58 -18.26 2.43 -7.51
CA VAL A 58 -17.68 1.24 -6.89
C VAL A 58 -17.58 1.41 -5.37
N LEU A 59 -17.10 2.55 -4.91
CA LEU A 59 -16.89 2.83 -3.49
C LEU A 59 -18.19 2.90 -2.68
N LYS A 60 -19.36 3.05 -3.31
CA LYS A 60 -20.66 2.96 -2.62
C LYS A 60 -20.91 1.60 -1.94
N HIS A 61 -20.24 0.57 -2.41
CA HIS A 61 -20.36 -0.80 -1.88
C HIS A 61 -19.17 -1.21 -1.01
N VAL A 62 -18.31 -0.25 -0.64
CA VAL A 62 -17.09 -0.49 0.14
C VAL A 62 -17.19 0.27 1.46
N ASN A 63 -16.87 -0.41 2.55
CA ASN A 63 -16.71 0.23 3.85
C ASN A 63 -15.28 0.77 3.96
N ILE A 64 -15.15 2.09 4.10
CA ILE A 64 -13.86 2.77 4.23
C ILE A 64 -13.67 3.20 5.67
N PHE A 65 -12.55 2.81 6.28
CA PHE A 65 -12.22 3.14 7.66
C PHE A 65 -10.88 3.86 7.75
N ASN A 66 -10.81 4.92 8.54
CA ASN A 66 -9.57 5.56 8.96
C ASN A 66 -9.27 5.14 10.39
N LYS A 67 -8.72 3.93 10.56
CA LYS A 67 -8.44 3.32 11.85
C LYS A 67 -7.09 2.59 11.82
N PRO A 68 -6.47 2.31 12.98
CA PRO A 68 -5.31 1.44 13.06
C PRO A 68 -5.59 0.07 12.43
N PHE A 69 -4.59 -0.53 11.79
CA PHE A 69 -4.76 -1.76 11.00
C PHE A 69 -5.20 -2.98 11.83
N ASP A 70 -5.00 -2.99 13.14
CA ASP A 70 -5.47 -4.04 14.05
C ASP A 70 -7.00 -4.03 14.23
N TYR A 71 -7.67 -2.94 13.84
CA TYR A 71 -9.12 -2.87 13.79
C TYR A 71 -9.76 -3.97 12.92
N ILE A 72 -8.99 -4.53 11.97
CA ILE A 72 -9.45 -5.65 11.13
C ILE A 72 -9.92 -6.86 11.96
N LEU A 73 -9.38 -7.09 13.14
CA LEU A 73 -9.74 -8.20 14.01
C LEU A 73 -11.20 -8.19 14.47
N GLU A 74 -11.87 -7.04 14.39
CA GLU A 74 -13.28 -6.85 14.77
C GLU A 74 -14.25 -7.23 13.64
N PHE A 75 -13.78 -7.35 12.39
CA PHE A 75 -14.63 -7.50 11.21
C PHE A 75 -14.49 -8.81 10.48
N VAL A 76 -13.33 -9.48 10.62
CA VAL A 76 -13.05 -10.67 9.81
C VAL A 76 -13.83 -11.88 10.26
N GLU A 77 -14.33 -12.62 9.29
CA GLU A 77 -15.01 -13.90 9.45
C GLU A 77 -14.20 -15.05 8.79
N PRO A 78 -14.38 -16.30 9.22
CA PRO A 78 -13.72 -17.45 8.59
C PRO A 78 -13.92 -17.45 7.07
N ARG A 79 -12.85 -17.70 6.32
CA ARG A 79 -12.75 -17.69 4.84
C ARG A 79 -12.63 -16.32 4.21
N ASP A 80 -12.61 -15.23 4.97
CA ASP A 80 -12.26 -13.93 4.42
C ASP A 80 -10.83 -13.91 3.88
N LEU A 81 -10.56 -12.95 3.01
CA LEU A 81 -9.23 -12.62 2.53
C LEU A 81 -8.81 -11.26 3.08
N VAL A 82 -7.72 -11.24 3.80
CA VAL A 82 -7.10 -9.99 4.29
C VAL A 82 -5.81 -9.73 3.51
N TYR A 83 -5.75 -8.57 2.87
CA TYR A 83 -4.55 -8.08 2.20
C TYR A 83 -3.92 -6.95 3.00
N PHE A 84 -2.68 -7.15 3.43
CA PHE A 84 -1.88 -6.13 4.11
C PHE A 84 -0.86 -5.52 3.14
N ASP A 85 -0.91 -4.21 3.00
CA ASP A 85 0.05 -3.40 2.24
C ASP A 85 0.68 -2.34 3.15
N PRO A 86 1.55 -2.75 4.10
CA PRO A 86 2.17 -1.83 5.05
C PRO A 86 3.23 -0.97 4.36
N PRO A 87 3.64 0.15 4.96
CA PRO A 87 4.86 0.83 4.55
C PRO A 87 6.04 -0.14 4.51
N TYR A 88 6.69 -0.26 3.33
CA TYR A 88 7.75 -1.23 3.10
C TYR A 88 9.02 -0.88 3.86
N VAL A 89 9.68 -1.91 4.38
CA VAL A 89 10.99 -1.75 4.99
C VAL A 89 12.01 -1.29 3.94
N PRO A 90 12.75 -0.20 4.17
CA PRO A 90 13.75 0.29 3.21
C PRO A 90 14.84 -0.74 2.90
N MET A 91 15.24 -0.85 1.64
CA MET A 91 16.29 -1.76 1.14
C MET A 91 17.68 -1.12 1.18
N SER A 92 18.00 -0.22 2.12
CA SER A 92 19.34 0.35 2.20
C SER A 92 20.34 -0.61 2.87
N PRO A 93 21.63 -0.61 2.48
CA PRO A 93 22.67 -1.44 3.10
C PRO A 93 22.86 -1.18 4.60
N THR A 94 22.43 -0.01 5.08
CA THR A 94 22.42 0.41 6.48
C THR A 94 21.07 0.18 7.18
N ALA A 95 20.07 -0.27 6.45
CA ALA A 95 18.79 -0.68 7.03
C ALA A 95 18.93 -2.07 7.66
N ASN A 96 19.83 -2.21 8.60
CA ASN A 96 19.59 -3.15 9.67
C ASN A 96 18.26 -2.74 10.28
N PHE A 97 17.24 -3.57 10.16
CA PHE A 97 15.93 -3.53 10.80
C PHE A 97 15.89 -2.57 12.05
N THR A 98 16.41 -1.36 11.82
CA THR A 98 16.68 -0.37 12.87
C THR A 98 15.50 0.60 12.95
N ASP A 99 15.29 1.07 14.11
CA ASP A 99 14.13 1.70 14.72
C ASP A 99 13.50 2.92 14.03
N TYR A 100 13.87 3.26 12.76
CA TYR A 100 13.40 4.51 12.16
C TYR A 100 12.87 4.33 10.75
N ASN A 101 11.56 4.38 10.62
CA ASN A 101 10.90 4.60 9.33
C ASN A 101 10.36 6.03 9.31
N ALA A 102 10.74 6.82 8.30
CA ALA A 102 10.31 8.22 8.14
C ALA A 102 8.77 8.39 8.05
N GLN A 103 8.04 7.29 7.96
CA GLN A 103 6.58 7.23 7.86
C GLN A 103 5.88 6.74 9.14
N GLY A 104 6.59 6.62 10.26
CA GLY A 104 5.98 6.20 11.54
C GLY A 104 5.63 4.70 11.66
N PHE A 105 5.89 3.88 10.62
CA PHE A 105 5.67 2.42 10.66
C PHE A 105 7.00 1.71 10.92
N ASP A 106 7.34 1.57 12.18
CA ASP A 106 8.61 1.04 12.67
C ASP A 106 8.60 -0.50 12.84
N LYS A 107 9.70 -1.03 13.40
CA LYS A 107 9.84 -2.46 13.72
C LYS A 107 8.75 -2.98 14.66
N LYS A 108 8.24 -2.16 15.56
CA LYS A 108 7.17 -2.56 16.48
C LYS A 108 5.86 -2.77 15.70
N HIS A 109 5.57 -1.90 14.73
CA HIS A 109 4.41 -2.04 13.86
C HIS A 109 4.54 -3.27 12.95
N GLN A 110 5.72 -3.54 12.39
CA GLN A 110 5.97 -4.77 11.59
C GLN A 110 5.75 -6.03 12.45
N LYS A 111 6.25 -6.04 13.69
CA LYS A 111 6.02 -7.14 14.61
C LYS A 111 4.54 -7.30 14.95
N ARG A 112 3.85 -6.20 15.24
CA ARG A 112 2.41 -6.20 15.53
C ARG A 112 1.59 -6.72 14.35
N LEU A 113 1.92 -6.30 13.12
CA LEU A 113 1.28 -6.80 11.91
C LEU A 113 1.44 -8.33 11.78
N LEU A 114 2.65 -8.84 12.02
CA LEU A 114 2.88 -10.30 12.00
C LEU A 114 2.07 -11.04 13.08
N GLU A 115 1.99 -10.50 14.28
CA GLU A 115 1.17 -11.08 15.37
C GLU A 115 -0.31 -11.14 14.97
N ILE A 116 -0.83 -10.09 14.33
CA ILE A 116 -2.19 -10.04 13.79
C ILE A 116 -2.36 -11.08 12.69
N ALA A 117 -1.44 -11.14 11.74
CA ALA A 117 -1.49 -12.13 10.66
C ALA A 117 -1.50 -13.57 11.20
N LYS A 118 -0.69 -13.87 12.22
CA LYS A 118 -0.72 -15.19 12.90
C LYS A 118 -2.06 -15.47 13.59
N ASN A 119 -2.64 -14.47 14.24
CA ASN A 119 -3.94 -14.61 14.89
C ASN A 119 -5.03 -14.91 13.84
N LEU A 120 -5.02 -14.18 12.73
CA LEU A 120 -5.95 -14.40 11.62
C LEU A 120 -5.77 -15.79 10.99
N ASN A 121 -4.53 -16.24 10.80
CA ASN A 121 -4.23 -17.59 10.30
C ASN A 121 -4.84 -18.68 11.19
N ASN A 122 -4.79 -18.51 12.52
CA ASN A 122 -5.40 -19.44 13.48
C ASN A 122 -6.93 -19.43 13.44
N LYS A 123 -7.54 -18.44 12.81
CA LYS A 123 -9.00 -18.31 12.61
C LYS A 123 -9.46 -18.73 11.21
N ASP A 124 -8.61 -19.41 10.44
CA ASP A 124 -8.92 -19.84 9.05
C ASP A 124 -9.19 -18.66 8.10
N ILE A 125 -8.52 -17.54 8.33
CA ILE A 125 -8.57 -16.36 7.46
C ILE A 125 -7.43 -16.45 6.43
N ASN A 126 -7.75 -16.22 5.17
CA ASN A 126 -6.75 -16.12 4.11
C ASN A 126 -5.97 -14.80 4.21
N ILE A 127 -4.66 -14.86 4.09
CA ILE A 127 -3.79 -13.70 4.28
C ILE A 127 -2.85 -13.54 3.10
N ILE A 128 -2.71 -12.31 2.65
CA ILE A 128 -1.67 -11.88 1.72
C ILE A 128 -0.99 -10.64 2.32
N ILE A 129 0.33 -10.62 2.35
CA ILE A 129 1.13 -9.49 2.83
C ILE A 129 2.14 -9.12 1.74
N SER A 130 2.10 -7.89 1.24
CA SER A 130 3.16 -7.33 0.39
C SER A 130 4.23 -6.65 1.26
N ASN A 131 5.49 -6.75 0.87
CA ASN A 131 6.59 -6.01 1.53
C ASN A 131 7.85 -6.04 0.65
N SER A 132 8.91 -5.36 1.10
CA SER A 132 10.23 -5.44 0.47
C SER A 132 10.91 -6.79 0.69
N GLY A 133 11.81 -7.17 -0.20
CA GLY A 133 12.54 -8.46 -0.16
C GLY A 133 13.34 -8.71 1.11
N VAL A 134 13.72 -7.67 1.86
CA VAL A 134 14.43 -7.80 3.15
C VAL A 134 13.58 -8.53 4.20
N MET A 135 12.26 -8.56 4.03
CA MET A 135 11.33 -9.22 4.93
C MET A 135 11.13 -10.71 4.62
N TYR A 136 11.77 -11.25 3.57
CA TYR A 136 11.62 -12.63 3.14
C TYR A 136 11.79 -13.64 4.29
N ASN A 137 12.96 -13.61 4.94
CA ASN A 137 13.24 -14.54 6.03
C ASN A 137 12.37 -14.31 7.26
N TYR A 138 11.89 -13.09 7.45
CA TYR A 138 11.04 -12.71 8.57
C TYR A 138 9.69 -13.43 8.50
N TYR A 139 9.00 -13.36 7.36
CA TYR A 139 7.73 -14.05 7.17
C TYR A 139 7.90 -15.57 7.01
N LYS A 140 8.96 -16.01 6.34
CA LYS A 140 9.21 -17.44 6.12
C LYS A 140 9.41 -18.23 7.41
N LYS A 141 10.12 -17.65 8.39
CA LYS A 141 10.31 -18.24 9.72
C LYS A 141 9.00 -18.46 10.48
N GLU A 142 8.01 -17.65 10.20
CA GLU A 142 6.69 -17.70 10.85
C GLU A 142 5.68 -18.57 10.11
N GLY A 143 6.14 -19.33 9.12
CA GLY A 143 5.33 -20.34 8.43
C GLY A 143 4.55 -19.83 7.22
N PHE A 144 4.76 -18.58 6.79
CA PHE A 144 4.17 -18.07 5.55
C PHE A 144 4.92 -18.60 4.34
N GLU A 145 4.19 -18.90 3.27
CA GLU A 145 4.79 -19.07 1.96
C GLU A 145 5.17 -17.70 1.41
N VAL A 146 6.44 -17.52 1.01
CA VAL A 146 6.97 -16.23 0.55
C VAL A 146 7.53 -16.37 -0.84
N ASN A 147 7.04 -15.53 -1.75
CA ASN A 147 7.46 -15.51 -3.15
C ASN A 147 7.99 -14.12 -3.51
N PHE A 148 9.07 -14.05 -4.27
CA PHE A 148 9.54 -12.81 -4.85
C PHE A 148 8.67 -12.40 -6.04
N VAL A 149 8.41 -11.10 -6.13
CA VAL A 149 7.73 -10.47 -7.25
C VAL A 149 8.65 -9.38 -7.80
N ASN A 150 8.92 -9.44 -9.08
CA ASN A 150 9.70 -8.39 -9.74
C ASN A 150 8.80 -7.17 -9.95
N ALA A 151 9.07 -6.10 -9.22
CA ALA A 151 8.41 -4.81 -9.39
C ALA A 151 9.35 -3.83 -10.08
N THR A 152 8.88 -3.24 -11.18
CA THR A 152 9.61 -2.17 -11.86
C THR A 152 9.21 -0.83 -11.25
N ARG A 153 10.10 -0.16 -10.50
CA ARG A 153 9.84 1.21 -10.07
C ARG A 153 9.93 2.17 -11.25
N ALA A 154 8.78 2.68 -11.68
CA ALA A 154 8.71 3.73 -12.68
C ALA A 154 9.16 5.12 -12.15
N ILE A 155 9.26 5.28 -10.84
CA ILE A 155 9.51 6.57 -10.17
C ILE A 155 10.89 6.56 -9.50
N ASN A 156 11.92 6.87 -10.28
CA ASN A 156 13.20 7.32 -9.75
C ASN A 156 13.66 8.51 -10.60
N SER A 157 14.10 9.60 -9.97
CA SER A 157 14.65 10.76 -10.65
C SER A 157 15.97 10.45 -11.36
N ASP A 158 16.66 9.38 -10.96
CA ASP A 158 17.90 8.88 -11.57
C ASP A 158 17.58 7.66 -12.46
N PRO A 159 17.68 7.76 -13.79
CA PRO A 159 17.40 6.65 -14.71
C PRO A 159 18.30 5.43 -14.49
N GLU A 160 19.54 5.61 -14.03
CA GLU A 160 20.49 4.53 -13.78
C GLU A 160 20.18 3.74 -12.49
N LYS A 161 19.38 4.31 -11.61
CA LYS A 161 18.88 3.67 -10.39
C LYS A 161 17.48 3.08 -10.50
N ARG A 162 16.94 3.02 -11.72
CA ARG A 162 15.71 2.27 -12.04
C ARG A 162 16.02 0.79 -12.15
N GLY A 163 16.35 0.15 -11.02
CA GLY A 163 16.60 -1.29 -10.94
C GLY A 163 15.32 -2.07 -10.59
N GLU A 164 15.35 -3.36 -10.90
CA GLU A 164 14.36 -4.29 -10.34
C GLU A 164 14.48 -4.29 -8.81
N ILE A 165 13.39 -3.99 -8.14
CA ILE A 165 13.33 -4.09 -6.69
C ILE A 165 12.65 -5.39 -6.36
N ALA A 166 13.35 -6.23 -5.62
CA ALA A 166 12.76 -7.44 -5.10
C ALA A 166 11.69 -7.06 -4.06
N GLU A 167 10.44 -7.19 -4.45
CA GLU A 167 9.29 -7.19 -3.55
C GLU A 167 8.89 -8.63 -3.25
N ILE A 168 8.17 -8.84 -2.17
CA ILE A 168 7.68 -10.15 -1.79
C ILE A 168 6.17 -10.14 -1.55
N ILE A 169 5.59 -11.30 -1.79
CA ILE A 169 4.25 -11.65 -1.33
C ILE A 169 4.39 -12.80 -0.35
N ALA A 170 3.97 -12.58 0.90
CA ALA A 170 3.85 -13.62 1.91
C ALA A 170 2.38 -14.01 2.08
N THR A 171 2.07 -15.31 2.19
CA THR A 171 0.69 -15.79 2.29
C THR A 171 0.60 -17.12 3.04
N ASN A 172 -0.54 -17.38 3.67
CA ASN A 172 -0.89 -18.68 4.23
C ASN A 172 -1.72 -19.56 3.26
N ILE A 173 -2.05 -19.04 2.07
CA ILE A 173 -2.87 -19.74 1.08
C ILE A 173 -2.01 -20.78 0.36
N SER A 174 -2.36 -22.06 0.48
CA SER A 174 -1.64 -23.15 -0.18
C SER A 174 -1.84 -23.14 -1.71
N PRO A 175 -0.87 -23.66 -2.51
CA PRO A 175 -0.97 -23.71 -3.96
C PRO A 175 -2.23 -24.40 -4.52
N PRO A 176 -2.75 -25.49 -3.96
CA PRO A 176 -4.01 -26.10 -4.40
C PRO A 176 -5.22 -25.18 -4.25
N GLN A 177 -5.28 -24.39 -3.17
CA GLN A 177 -6.34 -23.41 -2.96
C GLN A 177 -6.27 -22.29 -4.00
N ARG A 178 -5.07 -21.89 -4.42
CA ARG A 178 -4.88 -20.85 -5.47
C ARG A 178 -5.37 -21.31 -6.83
N ARG A 179 -5.25 -22.59 -7.19
CA ARG A 179 -5.70 -23.14 -8.49
C ARG A 179 -7.22 -23.13 -8.65
N GLY A 180 -7.98 -23.13 -7.56
CA GLY A 180 -9.45 -23.01 -7.57
C GLY A 180 -9.93 -21.58 -7.84
N LEU A 181 -9.10 -20.59 -7.66
CA LEU A 181 -9.39 -19.19 -8.00
C LEU A 181 -9.13 -19.00 -9.50
N GLN A 182 -10.15 -19.17 -10.34
CA GLN A 182 -10.05 -18.75 -11.75
C GLN A 182 -9.72 -17.26 -11.77
N GLN A 183 -8.56 -16.94 -12.32
CA GLN A 183 -8.11 -15.57 -12.51
C GLN A 183 -9.01 -14.93 -13.56
N LYS A 184 -10.06 -14.24 -13.13
CA LYS A 184 -10.81 -13.35 -14.01
C LYS A 184 -9.86 -12.21 -14.38
N SER A 185 -9.69 -12.00 -15.66
CA SER A 185 -8.93 -10.87 -16.18
C SER A 185 -9.62 -9.57 -15.75
N LEU A 186 -8.84 -8.52 -15.44
CA LEU A 186 -9.35 -7.16 -15.24
C LEU A 186 -10.13 -6.60 -16.44
N LYS A 187 -10.14 -7.33 -17.57
CA LYS A 187 -10.94 -7.02 -18.76
C LYS A 187 -12.38 -7.55 -18.70
N ASP A 188 -12.69 -8.34 -17.66
CA ASP A 188 -14.00 -8.96 -17.49
C ASP A 188 -14.91 -8.17 -16.53
N PHE A 189 -14.46 -6.94 -16.14
CA PHE A 189 -15.19 -5.99 -15.31
C PHE A 189 -15.50 -4.68 -16.03
#